data_530fcfe6950d569949fe6ffa9742831f
#
_entry.id   530fcfe6950d569949fe6ffa9742831f
#
_cell.length_a   1.000
_cell.length_b   1.000
_cell.length_c   1.000
_cell.angle_alpha   90.00
_cell.angle_beta   90.00
_cell.angle_gamma   90.00
#
_symmetry.space_group_name_H-M   'P 1'
#
loop_
_entity.id
_entity.type
_entity.pdbx_description
1 polymer ?
#
loop_
_entity_poly.entity_id
_entity_poly.type
_entity_poly.pdbx_seq_one_letter_code
_entity_poly.pdbx_strand_id
1 'polypeptide(L)'
;MPKVTILGSSNAVPSINHENTHLVIVGEERTILVDCVSNPIVRLEQAGIDFNSLTDIVITHFHPDHVSGMPLLLMDMWLLGRTKPLNIYGLHYTMDRLEDLMGFYGWGEWPDFFSVGFYRLPEAEMAYVLDCEGFKVHSSPLHHMIPTSGLRVECKNPGKILAYSGDTEPCEQTVRLAEGADILIHEAAGAFYGHSSAEQAGEIATKAEVGKLYLIHYPTGRFANGNLLEEASKSYKGEVIIAQDF
;
A
#
# COMPACT_ATOMS: atom_id res chain seq x y z
N MET A 1 1.76 15.15 -12.71
CA MET A 1 2.38 14.53 -11.52
C MET A 1 1.41 13.52 -10.93
N PRO A 2 1.81 12.32 -10.58
CA PRO A 2 0.91 11.35 -9.97
C PRO A 2 0.29 11.89 -8.67
N LYS A 3 -0.98 11.52 -8.44
CA LYS A 3 -1.72 11.84 -7.22
C LYS A 3 -1.82 10.58 -6.37
N VAL A 4 -1.52 10.69 -5.08
CA VAL A 4 -1.75 9.60 -4.11
C VAL A 4 -2.99 9.94 -3.30
N THR A 5 -3.90 8.98 -3.18
CA THR A 5 -5.10 9.08 -2.35
C THR A 5 -5.10 7.91 -1.37
N ILE A 6 -5.22 8.20 -0.09
CA ILE A 6 -5.34 7.19 0.96
C ILE A 6 -6.81 6.76 1.00
N LEU A 7 -7.08 5.50 0.69
CA LEU A 7 -8.43 4.95 0.67
C LEU A 7 -8.84 4.40 2.04
N GLY A 8 -7.86 4.02 2.85
CA GLY A 8 -8.04 3.56 4.21
C GLY A 8 -6.79 3.80 5.03
N SER A 9 -6.93 4.17 6.29
CA SER A 9 -5.83 4.59 7.16
C SER A 9 -5.69 3.78 8.45
N SER A 10 -6.70 2.93 8.78
CA SER A 10 -6.71 2.11 9.99
C SER A 10 -5.79 0.89 9.88
N ASN A 11 -5.33 0.39 11.02
CA ASN A 11 -4.70 -0.91 11.13
C ASN A 11 -5.69 -2.06 10.85
N ALA A 12 -5.36 -3.30 11.23
CA ALA A 12 -6.18 -4.49 11.00
C ALA A 12 -7.61 -4.40 11.56
N VAL A 13 -7.88 -3.49 12.50
CA VAL A 13 -9.23 -3.28 13.07
C VAL A 13 -9.77 -1.93 12.62
N PRO A 14 -10.60 -1.91 11.55
CA PRO A 14 -11.15 -0.66 11.00
C PRO A 14 -12.19 -0.05 11.95
N SER A 15 -12.53 1.20 11.71
CA SER A 15 -13.60 1.92 12.40
C SER A 15 -14.57 2.54 11.40
N ILE A 16 -15.66 3.12 11.87
CA ILE A 16 -16.71 3.68 10.99
C ILE A 16 -16.18 4.76 10.02
N ASN A 17 -15.12 5.47 10.41
CA ASN A 17 -14.53 6.56 9.64
C ASN A 17 -13.16 6.22 9.02
N HIS A 18 -12.62 5.05 9.32
CA HIS A 18 -11.28 4.65 8.87
C HIS A 18 -11.31 3.18 8.44
N GLU A 19 -11.11 2.93 7.16
CA GLU A 19 -11.00 1.59 6.59
C GLU A 19 -9.58 1.04 6.79
N ASN A 20 -9.40 -0.28 6.60
CA ASN A 20 -8.08 -0.90 6.59
C ASN A 20 -7.15 -0.21 5.58
N THR A 21 -5.88 -0.19 5.88
CA THR A 21 -4.89 0.55 5.10
C THR A 21 -4.81 0.07 3.64
N HIS A 22 -5.10 0.96 2.73
CA HIS A 22 -4.83 0.83 1.30
C HIS A 22 -4.82 2.21 0.64
N LEU A 23 -4.12 2.33 -0.48
CA LEU A 23 -3.97 3.60 -1.18
C LEU A 23 -3.98 3.40 -2.71
N VAL A 24 -4.23 4.48 -3.44
CA VAL A 24 -4.18 4.48 -4.89
C VAL A 24 -3.26 5.58 -5.40
N ILE A 25 -2.46 5.25 -6.41
CA ILE A 25 -1.55 6.15 -7.11
C ILE A 25 -2.10 6.33 -8.52
N VAL A 26 -2.56 7.54 -8.82
CA VAL A 26 -3.16 7.89 -10.11
C VAL A 26 -2.15 8.69 -10.93
N GLY A 27 -1.64 8.11 -11.99
CA GLY A 27 -0.85 8.78 -13.04
C GLY A 27 -1.63 8.93 -14.34
N GLU A 28 -1.00 9.44 -15.37
CA GLU A 28 -1.64 9.63 -16.67
C GLU A 28 -1.89 8.29 -17.40
N GLU A 29 -0.89 7.39 -17.38
CA GLU A 29 -0.95 6.09 -18.06
C GLU A 29 -1.30 4.93 -17.11
N ARG A 30 -0.98 5.06 -15.84
CA ARG A 30 -1.11 4.00 -14.85
C ARG A 30 -1.87 4.47 -13.62
N THR A 31 -2.77 3.64 -13.17
CA THR A 31 -3.45 3.78 -11.87
C THR A 31 -3.17 2.50 -11.07
N ILE A 32 -2.48 2.65 -9.96
CA ILE A 32 -2.01 1.54 -9.12
C ILE A 32 -2.80 1.54 -7.82
N LEU A 33 -3.49 0.45 -7.52
CA LEU A 33 -4.01 0.19 -6.18
C LEU A 33 -2.92 -0.51 -5.36
N VAL A 34 -2.61 -0.01 -4.17
CA VAL A 34 -1.69 -0.65 -3.23
C VAL A 34 -2.51 -1.22 -2.09
N ASP A 35 -2.47 -2.53 -1.96
CA ASP A 35 -3.35 -3.38 -1.16
C ASP A 35 -4.82 -3.29 -1.57
N CYS A 36 -5.61 -4.29 -1.24
CA CYS A 36 -6.98 -4.44 -1.74
C CYS A 36 -7.86 -5.07 -0.67
N VAL A 37 -8.63 -4.24 0.02
CA VAL A 37 -9.39 -4.64 1.20
C VAL A 37 -10.85 -4.24 1.11
N SER A 38 -11.67 -4.78 1.98
CA SER A 38 -13.09 -4.40 2.14
C SER A 38 -13.88 -4.53 0.82
N ASN A 39 -14.58 -3.48 0.42
CA ASN A 39 -15.26 -3.36 -0.87
C ASN A 39 -14.56 -2.31 -1.76
N PRO A 40 -13.57 -2.73 -2.57
CA PRO A 40 -12.70 -1.78 -3.27
C PRO A 40 -13.43 -0.91 -4.30
N ILE A 41 -14.47 -1.43 -4.96
CA ILE A 41 -15.26 -0.64 -5.93
C ILE A 41 -15.92 0.56 -5.23
N VAL A 42 -16.55 0.33 -4.09
CA VAL A 42 -17.20 1.41 -3.31
C VAL A 42 -16.18 2.44 -2.84
N ARG A 43 -15.01 1.99 -2.37
CA ARG A 43 -13.95 2.91 -1.90
C ARG A 43 -13.36 3.75 -3.02
N LEU A 44 -13.12 3.15 -4.18
CA LEU A 44 -12.67 3.87 -5.37
C LEU A 44 -13.70 4.90 -5.83
N GLU A 45 -14.99 4.53 -5.85
CA GLU A 45 -16.08 5.44 -6.22
C GLU A 45 -16.19 6.63 -5.25
N GLN A 46 -16.12 6.39 -3.94
CA GLN A 46 -16.10 7.45 -2.91
C GLN A 46 -14.92 8.40 -3.09
N ALA A 47 -13.77 7.89 -3.50
CA ALA A 47 -12.58 8.70 -3.84
C ALA A 47 -12.66 9.39 -5.21
N GLY A 48 -13.74 9.18 -5.97
CA GLY A 48 -13.92 9.72 -7.32
C GLY A 48 -13.01 9.06 -8.38
N ILE A 49 -12.62 7.81 -8.17
CA ILE A 49 -11.71 7.06 -9.05
C ILE A 49 -12.52 5.96 -9.76
N ASP A 50 -12.50 5.99 -11.09
CA ASP A 50 -13.10 4.93 -11.91
C ASP A 50 -12.30 3.63 -11.74
N PHE A 51 -12.94 2.55 -11.29
CA PHE A 51 -12.30 1.22 -11.16
C PHE A 51 -11.74 0.72 -12.50
N ASN A 52 -12.32 1.12 -13.65
CA ASN A 52 -11.81 0.79 -14.98
C ASN A 52 -10.49 1.50 -15.34
N SER A 53 -10.10 2.53 -14.57
CA SER A 53 -8.79 3.17 -14.72
C SER A 53 -7.67 2.36 -14.09
N LEU A 54 -7.96 1.42 -13.18
CA LEU A 54 -6.94 0.57 -12.57
C LEU A 54 -6.22 -0.25 -13.66
N THR A 55 -4.91 -0.13 -13.66
CA THR A 55 -4.00 -0.88 -14.55
C THR A 55 -3.20 -1.92 -13.80
N ASP A 56 -2.91 -1.63 -12.53
CA ASP A 56 -2.01 -2.42 -11.71
C ASP A 56 -2.49 -2.47 -10.27
N ILE A 57 -2.18 -3.56 -9.59
CA ILE A 57 -2.33 -3.72 -8.14
C ILE A 57 -0.99 -4.18 -7.58
N VAL A 58 -0.56 -3.61 -6.47
CA VAL A 58 0.60 -4.10 -5.72
C VAL A 58 0.11 -4.54 -4.35
N ILE A 59 0.33 -5.80 -4.00
CA ILE A 59 0.01 -6.34 -2.68
C ILE A 59 1.30 -6.42 -1.87
N THR A 60 1.33 -5.68 -0.75
CA THR A 60 2.50 -5.60 0.13
C THR A 60 2.78 -6.94 0.81
N HIS A 61 1.74 -7.58 1.37
CA HIS A 61 1.82 -8.89 2.01
C HIS A 61 0.45 -9.58 2.09
N PHE A 62 0.41 -10.84 2.55
CA PHE A 62 -0.80 -11.66 2.53
C PHE A 62 -1.50 -11.75 3.89
N HIS A 63 -1.72 -10.61 4.57
CA HIS A 63 -2.67 -10.57 5.70
C HIS A 63 -4.08 -10.20 5.22
N PRO A 64 -5.13 -10.64 5.92
CA PRO A 64 -6.52 -10.40 5.50
C PRO A 64 -6.87 -8.91 5.31
N ASP A 65 -6.34 -8.06 6.17
CA ASP A 65 -6.53 -6.60 6.12
C ASP A 65 -5.73 -5.90 5.02
N HIS A 66 -5.07 -6.68 4.13
CA HIS A 66 -4.38 -6.18 2.92
C HIS A 66 -4.86 -6.87 1.64
N VAL A 67 -5.54 -8.03 1.73
CA VAL A 67 -5.91 -8.81 0.52
C VAL A 67 -7.40 -9.21 0.45
N SER A 68 -8.18 -9.04 1.54
CA SER A 68 -9.55 -9.58 1.61
C SER A 68 -10.50 -9.05 0.53
N GLY A 69 -10.24 -7.88 -0.04
CA GLY A 69 -11.03 -7.31 -1.11
C GLY A 69 -10.73 -7.84 -2.51
N MET A 70 -9.63 -8.58 -2.70
CA MET A 70 -9.20 -9.04 -4.03
C MET A 70 -10.24 -9.89 -4.76
N PRO A 71 -10.85 -10.92 -4.13
CA PRO A 71 -11.86 -11.72 -4.82
C PRO A 71 -13.09 -10.90 -5.24
N LEU A 72 -13.54 -9.99 -4.38
CA LEU A 72 -14.65 -9.10 -4.68
C LEU A 72 -14.30 -8.14 -5.82
N LEU A 73 -13.13 -7.50 -5.78
CA LEU A 73 -12.71 -6.56 -6.83
C LEU A 73 -12.69 -7.24 -8.21
N LEU A 74 -12.09 -8.42 -8.30
CA LEU A 74 -11.98 -9.14 -9.57
C LEU A 74 -13.36 -9.60 -10.08
N MET A 75 -14.22 -10.09 -9.18
CA MET A 75 -15.58 -10.48 -9.52
C MET A 75 -16.43 -9.29 -9.97
N ASP A 76 -16.38 -8.18 -9.23
CA ASP A 76 -17.14 -6.98 -9.54
C ASP A 76 -16.70 -6.36 -10.86
N MET A 77 -15.39 -6.28 -11.12
CA MET A 77 -14.85 -5.83 -12.41
C MET A 77 -15.35 -6.68 -13.57
N TRP A 78 -15.39 -8.00 -13.41
CA TRP A 78 -15.92 -8.93 -14.40
C TRP A 78 -17.41 -8.73 -14.63
N LEU A 79 -18.22 -8.67 -13.58
CA LEU A 79 -19.67 -8.45 -13.66
C LEU A 79 -20.04 -7.10 -14.25
N LEU A 80 -19.20 -6.07 -14.04
CA LEU A 80 -19.34 -4.75 -14.62
C LEU A 80 -18.79 -4.64 -16.05
N GLY A 81 -18.36 -5.77 -16.63
CA GLY A 81 -17.97 -5.85 -18.06
C GLY A 81 -16.58 -5.32 -18.36
N ARG A 82 -15.64 -5.35 -17.42
CA ARG A 82 -14.24 -5.01 -17.69
C ARG A 82 -13.64 -5.93 -18.73
N THR A 83 -12.96 -5.36 -19.71
CA THR A 83 -12.21 -6.08 -20.74
C THR A 83 -10.72 -5.74 -20.73
N LYS A 84 -10.32 -4.66 -20.05
CA LYS A 84 -8.92 -4.23 -19.95
C LYS A 84 -8.13 -5.20 -19.05
N PRO A 85 -6.88 -5.54 -19.41
CA PRO A 85 -6.03 -6.36 -18.56
C PRO A 85 -5.74 -5.67 -17.23
N LEU A 86 -5.38 -6.47 -16.22
CA LEU A 86 -4.98 -6.03 -14.90
C LEU A 86 -3.71 -6.80 -14.49
N ASN A 87 -2.70 -6.08 -14.02
CA ASN A 87 -1.47 -6.70 -13.52
C ASN A 87 -1.46 -6.65 -11.99
N ILE A 88 -1.07 -7.74 -11.34
CA ILE A 88 -0.98 -7.86 -9.89
C ILE A 88 0.44 -8.24 -9.53
N TYR A 89 1.06 -7.46 -8.66
CA TYR A 89 2.45 -7.61 -8.23
C TYR A 89 2.53 -7.87 -6.74
N GLY A 90 3.48 -8.68 -6.33
CA GLY A 90 3.81 -8.93 -4.94
C GLY A 90 4.92 -9.97 -4.82
N LEU A 91 5.41 -10.22 -3.62
CA LEU A 91 6.40 -11.25 -3.37
C LEU A 91 5.85 -12.64 -3.72
N HIS A 92 6.73 -13.60 -4.01
CA HIS A 92 6.34 -14.99 -4.35
C HIS A 92 5.33 -15.56 -3.37
N TYR A 93 5.63 -15.42 -2.06
CA TYR A 93 4.74 -15.89 -0.98
C TYR A 93 3.31 -15.35 -1.10
N THR A 94 3.17 -14.07 -1.42
CA THR A 94 1.89 -13.37 -1.54
C THR A 94 1.14 -13.78 -2.80
N MET A 95 1.83 -13.84 -3.93
CA MET A 95 1.22 -14.16 -5.23
C MET A 95 0.71 -15.61 -5.27
N ASP A 96 1.48 -16.57 -4.76
CA ASP A 96 1.05 -17.99 -4.72
C ASP A 96 -0.24 -18.15 -3.91
N ARG A 97 -0.33 -17.50 -2.74
CA ARG A 97 -1.53 -17.54 -1.91
C ARG A 97 -2.72 -16.82 -2.49
N LEU A 98 -2.48 -15.73 -3.22
CA LEU A 98 -3.56 -15.01 -3.88
C LEU A 98 -4.13 -15.82 -5.06
N GLU A 99 -3.29 -16.49 -5.84
CA GLU A 99 -3.74 -17.41 -6.88
C GLU A 99 -4.53 -18.60 -6.29
N ASP A 100 -4.04 -19.19 -5.19
CA ASP A 100 -4.75 -20.24 -4.47
C ASP A 100 -6.12 -19.74 -3.96
N LEU A 101 -6.16 -18.55 -3.35
CA LEU A 101 -7.41 -17.93 -2.88
C LEU A 101 -8.42 -17.74 -4.02
N MET A 102 -7.98 -17.23 -5.16
CA MET A 102 -8.84 -17.09 -6.34
C MET A 102 -9.26 -18.46 -6.90
N GLY A 103 -8.38 -19.45 -6.82
CA GLY A 103 -8.67 -20.83 -7.19
C GLY A 103 -9.85 -21.42 -6.38
N PHE A 104 -9.94 -21.15 -5.06
CA PHE A 104 -11.08 -21.58 -4.24
C PHE A 104 -12.41 -20.99 -4.68
N TYR A 105 -12.42 -19.83 -5.33
CA TYR A 105 -13.62 -19.21 -5.91
C TYR A 105 -13.91 -19.68 -7.35
N GLY A 106 -13.10 -20.58 -7.92
CA GLY A 106 -13.31 -21.11 -9.26
C GLY A 106 -13.22 -20.08 -10.38
N TRP A 107 -12.45 -19.02 -10.20
CA TRP A 107 -12.37 -17.89 -11.14
C TRP A 107 -11.96 -18.27 -12.56
N GLY A 108 -11.19 -19.36 -12.72
CA GLY A 108 -10.82 -19.89 -14.03
C GLY A 108 -11.99 -20.42 -14.87
N GLU A 109 -13.18 -20.59 -14.26
CA GLU A 109 -14.41 -21.03 -14.94
C GLU A 109 -15.36 -19.85 -15.26
N TRP A 110 -14.98 -18.61 -14.87
CA TRP A 110 -15.81 -17.44 -15.16
C TRP A 110 -15.75 -17.10 -16.65
N PRO A 111 -16.89 -17.13 -17.36
CA PRO A 111 -16.90 -16.95 -18.81
C PRO A 111 -16.47 -15.53 -19.19
N ASP A 112 -15.68 -15.40 -20.25
CA ASP A 112 -15.22 -14.11 -20.79
C ASP A 112 -14.51 -13.22 -19.76
N PHE A 113 -13.87 -13.83 -18.75
CA PHE A 113 -13.12 -13.08 -17.75
C PHE A 113 -11.93 -12.35 -18.37
N PHE A 114 -11.73 -11.10 -17.96
CA PHE A 114 -10.63 -10.29 -18.48
C PHE A 114 -9.25 -10.84 -18.05
N SER A 115 -8.21 -10.47 -18.81
CA SER A 115 -6.85 -10.97 -18.54
C SER A 115 -6.30 -10.39 -17.24
N VAL A 116 -5.82 -11.27 -16.36
CA VAL A 116 -5.11 -10.93 -15.12
C VAL A 116 -3.73 -11.56 -15.13
N GLY A 117 -2.68 -10.74 -14.93
CA GLY A 117 -1.30 -11.21 -14.81
C GLY A 117 -0.83 -11.17 -13.36
N PHE A 118 -0.26 -12.26 -12.84
CA PHE A 118 0.38 -12.32 -11.54
C PHE A 118 1.90 -12.24 -11.71
N TYR A 119 2.51 -11.20 -11.15
CA TYR A 119 3.94 -10.92 -11.27
C TYR A 119 4.62 -11.08 -9.90
N ARG A 120 5.49 -12.06 -9.80
CA ARG A 120 6.26 -12.37 -8.60
C ARG A 120 7.51 -11.51 -8.53
N LEU A 121 7.57 -10.62 -7.55
CA LEU A 121 8.71 -9.75 -7.31
C LEU A 121 9.81 -10.52 -6.55
N PRO A 122 11.09 -10.29 -6.87
CA PRO A 122 12.17 -10.89 -6.11
C PRO A 122 12.27 -10.27 -4.71
N GLU A 123 12.71 -11.05 -3.73
CA GLU A 123 13.02 -10.59 -2.37
C GLU A 123 14.39 -9.88 -2.36
N ALA A 124 14.48 -8.77 -3.08
CA ALA A 124 15.67 -7.94 -3.20
C ALA A 124 15.32 -6.47 -2.99
N GLU A 125 16.22 -5.72 -2.35
CA GLU A 125 16.03 -4.29 -2.18
C GLU A 125 16.00 -3.57 -3.54
N MET A 126 15.13 -2.57 -3.66
CA MET A 126 14.93 -1.79 -4.86
C MET A 126 14.60 -2.63 -6.10
N ALA A 127 13.91 -3.77 -5.89
CA ALA A 127 13.45 -4.61 -6.99
C ALA A 127 12.49 -3.80 -7.90
N TYR A 128 12.69 -3.94 -9.20
CA TYR A 128 11.85 -3.29 -10.20
C TYR A 128 10.42 -3.84 -10.16
N VAL A 129 9.44 -2.96 -10.08
CA VAL A 129 8.00 -3.29 -10.19
C VAL A 129 7.49 -2.86 -11.56
N LEU A 130 7.51 -1.56 -11.85
CA LEU A 130 7.10 -1.01 -13.14
C LEU A 130 7.74 0.36 -13.41
N ASP A 131 7.76 0.74 -14.68
CA ASP A 131 8.18 2.06 -15.18
C ASP A 131 7.17 2.55 -16.22
N CYS A 132 6.70 3.79 -16.09
CA CYS A 132 5.82 4.46 -17.04
C CYS A 132 6.30 5.89 -17.29
N GLU A 133 5.66 6.63 -18.16
CA GLU A 133 6.09 8.00 -18.50
C GLU A 133 6.20 8.90 -17.27
N GLY A 134 5.23 8.79 -16.33
CA GLY A 134 5.13 9.69 -15.17
C GLY A 134 6.01 9.29 -13.98
N PHE A 135 6.28 8.00 -13.76
CA PHE A 135 6.98 7.52 -12.54
C PHE A 135 7.52 6.09 -12.69
N LYS A 136 8.41 5.74 -11.78
CA LYS A 136 8.90 4.36 -11.56
C LYS A 136 8.49 3.88 -10.19
N VAL A 137 8.28 2.57 -10.06
CA VAL A 137 8.01 1.91 -8.78
C VAL A 137 9.03 0.81 -8.54
N HIS A 138 9.61 0.84 -7.34
CA HIS A 138 10.48 -0.20 -6.82
C HIS A 138 9.88 -0.76 -5.53
N SER A 139 10.20 -2.02 -5.21
CA SER A 139 9.85 -2.65 -3.94
C SER A 139 11.09 -3.08 -3.19
N SER A 140 11.02 -3.12 -1.86
CA SER A 140 12.06 -3.69 -1.01
C SER A 140 11.41 -4.60 0.03
N PRO A 141 11.95 -5.80 0.29
CA PRO A 141 11.49 -6.64 1.38
C PRO A 141 11.79 -5.98 2.71
N LEU A 142 10.83 -6.04 3.62
CA LEU A 142 10.91 -5.46 4.96
C LEU A 142 10.65 -6.53 6.03
N HIS A 143 10.61 -6.15 7.30
CA HIS A 143 10.50 -7.09 8.41
C HIS A 143 9.09 -7.08 9.02
N HIS A 144 8.37 -8.18 8.83
CA HIS A 144 7.04 -8.39 9.39
C HIS A 144 6.85 -9.87 9.75
N MET A 145 5.68 -10.25 10.28
CA MET A 145 5.34 -11.64 10.65
C MET A 145 5.39 -12.61 9.47
N ILE A 146 5.11 -12.12 8.27
CA ILE A 146 5.18 -12.85 7.00
C ILE A 146 5.95 -12.01 5.97
N PRO A 147 6.41 -12.58 4.84
CA PRO A 147 7.07 -11.81 3.80
C PRO A 147 6.26 -10.59 3.38
N THR A 148 6.83 -9.41 3.54
CA THR A 148 6.24 -8.10 3.26
C THR A 148 7.18 -7.25 2.43
N SER A 149 6.64 -6.26 1.74
CA SER A 149 7.42 -5.29 0.98
C SER A 149 6.90 -3.87 1.14
N GLY A 150 7.81 -2.92 1.23
CA GLY A 150 7.53 -1.51 1.06
C GLY A 150 7.74 -1.07 -0.39
N LEU A 151 7.29 0.13 -0.71
CA LEU A 151 7.35 0.68 -2.07
C LEU A 151 8.06 2.03 -2.10
N ARG A 152 8.82 2.26 -3.18
CA ARG A 152 9.40 3.55 -3.53
C ARG A 152 8.88 3.98 -4.89
N VAL A 153 8.24 5.13 -4.96
CA VAL A 153 7.68 5.74 -6.17
C VAL A 153 8.50 6.97 -6.51
N GLU A 154 9.17 6.94 -7.64
CA GLU A 154 10.01 8.04 -8.14
C GLU A 154 9.31 8.75 -9.29
N CYS A 155 8.76 9.95 -9.04
CA CYS A 155 8.14 10.76 -10.08
C CYS A 155 9.21 11.35 -10.99
N LYS A 156 9.12 11.12 -12.30
CA LYS A 156 10.12 11.58 -13.28
C LYS A 156 10.14 13.11 -13.43
N ASN A 157 9.00 13.74 -13.25
CA ASN A 157 8.85 15.18 -13.28
C ASN A 157 7.80 15.59 -12.21
N PRO A 158 8.16 16.36 -11.18
CA PRO A 158 9.40 17.15 -10.97
C PRO A 158 10.53 16.42 -10.19
N GLY A 159 10.65 15.12 -10.23
CA GLY A 159 11.67 14.36 -9.52
C GLY A 159 11.36 14.13 -8.04
N LYS A 160 10.08 14.08 -7.67
CA LYS A 160 9.63 13.83 -6.31
C LYS A 160 9.61 12.34 -5.98
N ILE A 161 9.92 12.01 -4.74
CA ILE A 161 10.01 10.64 -4.24
C ILE A 161 9.00 10.44 -3.11
N LEU A 162 8.21 9.38 -3.23
CA LEU A 162 7.35 8.89 -2.17
C LEU A 162 7.80 7.47 -1.77
N ALA A 163 7.94 7.24 -0.47
CA ALA A 163 8.13 5.91 0.09
C ALA A 163 6.90 5.50 0.90
N TYR A 164 6.54 4.21 0.84
CA TYR A 164 5.49 3.59 1.63
C TYR A 164 6.04 2.35 2.32
N SER A 165 5.91 2.28 3.64
CA SER A 165 6.50 1.19 4.40
C SER A 165 5.78 -0.15 4.21
N GLY A 166 4.44 -0.15 3.95
CA GLY A 166 3.66 -1.32 4.31
C GLY A 166 3.77 -1.60 5.80
N ASP A 167 3.46 -2.82 6.23
CA ASP A 167 3.61 -3.23 7.62
C ASP A 167 5.04 -3.72 7.89
N THR A 168 5.68 -3.18 8.92
CA THR A 168 7.08 -3.51 9.23
C THR A 168 7.51 -3.12 10.64
N GLU A 169 8.38 -3.94 11.24
CA GLU A 169 9.23 -3.49 12.33
C GLU A 169 10.24 -2.44 11.84
N PRO A 170 10.80 -1.61 12.75
CA PRO A 170 11.89 -0.73 12.39
C PRO A 170 13.08 -1.52 11.85
N CYS A 171 13.51 -1.24 10.63
CA CYS A 171 14.66 -1.91 10.02
C CYS A 171 15.43 -0.98 9.09
N GLU A 172 16.70 -1.31 8.84
CA GLU A 172 17.57 -0.51 7.96
C GLU A 172 17.12 -0.54 6.50
N GLN A 173 16.38 -1.57 6.08
CA GLN A 173 15.80 -1.66 4.74
C GLN A 173 14.75 -0.56 4.53
N THR A 174 13.93 -0.25 5.56
CA THR A 174 12.97 0.86 5.49
C THR A 174 13.68 2.21 5.41
N VAL A 175 14.78 2.39 6.12
CA VAL A 175 15.61 3.61 6.03
C VAL A 175 16.11 3.78 4.60
N ARG A 176 16.72 2.74 4.01
CA ARG A 176 17.24 2.81 2.63
C ARG A 176 16.14 3.00 1.58
N LEU A 177 14.99 2.36 1.76
CA LEU A 177 13.81 2.54 0.89
C LEU A 177 13.34 4.00 0.88
N ALA A 178 13.34 4.64 2.05
CA ALA A 178 12.86 6.01 2.25
C ALA A 178 13.95 7.08 2.09
N GLU A 179 15.21 6.71 1.85
CA GLU A 179 16.34 7.64 1.77
C GLU A 179 16.05 8.81 0.82
N GLY A 180 16.08 10.04 1.37
CA GLY A 180 15.86 11.28 0.64
C GLY A 180 14.44 11.44 0.06
N ALA A 181 13.44 10.67 0.53
CA ALA A 181 12.07 10.79 0.04
C ALA A 181 11.46 12.14 0.45
N ASP A 182 10.72 12.76 -0.46
CA ASP A 182 9.94 13.96 -0.14
C ASP A 182 8.81 13.65 0.82
N ILE A 183 8.24 12.44 0.71
CA ILE A 183 7.16 11.94 1.56
C ILE A 183 7.46 10.49 1.93
N LEU A 184 7.41 10.19 3.23
CA LEU A 184 7.33 8.83 3.75
C LEU A 184 5.92 8.62 4.34
N ILE A 185 5.20 7.64 3.82
CA ILE A 185 3.99 7.11 4.45
C ILE A 185 4.42 5.87 5.23
N HIS A 186 4.35 5.93 6.57
CA HIS A 186 4.83 4.86 7.46
C HIS A 186 3.73 4.37 8.37
N GLU A 187 3.68 3.06 8.59
CA GLU A 187 2.77 2.46 9.54
C GLU A 187 3.05 2.93 10.98
N ALA A 188 2.04 2.92 11.84
CA ALA A 188 2.13 3.30 13.25
C ALA A 188 1.18 2.48 14.13
N ALA A 189 1.14 1.16 13.90
CA ALA A 189 0.25 0.25 14.62
C ALA A 189 0.60 0.11 16.11
N GLY A 190 1.88 0.29 16.47
CA GLY A 190 2.42 0.17 17.82
C GLY A 190 3.73 -0.60 17.86
N ALA A 191 4.50 -0.45 18.93
CA ALA A 191 5.78 -1.16 19.12
C ALA A 191 5.55 -2.60 19.58
N PHE A 192 5.08 -3.46 18.71
CA PHE A 192 4.92 -4.90 18.95
C PHE A 192 5.42 -5.70 17.74
N TYR A 193 5.51 -7.02 17.90
CA TYR A 193 6.09 -7.90 16.89
C TYR A 193 5.48 -7.67 15.48
N GLY A 194 6.35 -7.42 14.54
CA GLY A 194 5.98 -7.18 13.14
C GLY A 194 5.59 -5.73 12.80
N HIS A 195 5.57 -4.80 13.77
CA HIS A 195 5.08 -3.44 13.58
C HIS A 195 5.95 -2.35 14.21
N SER A 196 5.64 -1.11 13.89
CA SER A 196 6.32 0.09 14.39
C SER A 196 5.38 1.01 15.17
N SER A 197 5.89 1.67 16.22
CA SER A 197 5.20 2.80 16.84
C SER A 197 5.38 4.10 16.05
N ALA A 198 4.58 5.12 16.36
CA ALA A 198 4.75 6.45 15.79
C ALA A 198 6.13 7.06 16.08
N GLU A 199 6.69 6.83 17.29
CA GLU A 199 8.06 7.26 17.64
C GLU A 199 9.11 6.58 16.76
N GLN A 200 8.99 5.26 16.54
CA GLN A 200 9.89 4.50 15.67
C GLN A 200 9.75 4.92 14.18
N ALA A 201 8.53 5.22 13.71
CA ALA A 201 8.32 5.82 12.39
C ALA A 201 9.06 7.16 12.27
N GLY A 202 9.04 7.98 13.32
CA GLY A 202 9.81 9.23 13.41
C GLY A 202 11.33 9.01 13.36
N GLU A 203 11.84 7.96 14.02
CA GLU A 203 13.27 7.59 13.96
C GLU A 203 13.69 7.21 12.52
N ILE A 204 12.88 6.38 11.84
CA ILE A 204 13.10 6.01 10.44
C ILE A 204 13.10 7.26 9.56
N ALA A 205 12.08 8.14 9.70
CA ALA A 205 11.97 9.38 8.95
C ALA A 205 13.20 10.30 9.12
N THR A 206 13.74 10.36 10.33
CA THR A 206 14.95 11.14 10.64
C THR A 206 16.19 10.53 10.00
N LYS A 207 16.39 9.22 10.14
CA LYS A 207 17.54 8.50 9.56
C LYS A 207 17.54 8.57 8.03
N ALA A 208 16.37 8.48 7.42
CA ALA A 208 16.19 8.52 5.97
C ALA A 208 16.17 9.95 5.39
N GLU A 209 16.26 10.99 6.22
CA GLU A 209 16.25 12.41 5.82
C GLU A 209 15.01 12.77 4.97
N VAL A 210 13.82 12.27 5.34
CA VAL A 210 12.59 12.51 4.57
C VAL A 210 12.07 13.94 4.75
N GLY A 211 11.39 14.47 3.75
CA GLY A 211 10.81 15.81 3.79
C GLY A 211 9.57 15.92 4.69
N LYS A 212 8.65 14.90 4.63
CA LYS A 212 7.43 14.83 5.42
C LYS A 212 7.13 13.38 5.80
N LEU A 213 6.55 13.18 7.01
CA LEU A 213 6.10 11.89 7.51
C LEU A 213 4.58 11.86 7.59
N TYR A 214 3.96 10.90 6.90
CA TYR A 214 2.56 10.52 7.08
C TYR A 214 2.48 9.26 7.92
N LEU A 215 1.70 9.28 9.00
CA LEU A 215 1.43 8.09 9.81
C LEU A 215 0.14 7.44 9.33
N ILE A 216 0.21 6.15 9.00
CA ILE A 216 -0.89 5.32 8.53
C ILE A 216 -0.93 4.00 9.32
N HIS A 217 -1.91 3.16 9.09
CA HIS A 217 -2.04 1.84 9.73
C HIS A 217 -1.97 1.93 11.26
N TYR A 218 -2.69 2.89 11.83
CA TYR A 218 -2.72 3.15 13.26
C TYR A 218 -4.06 2.71 13.89
N PRO A 219 -4.11 2.44 15.21
CA PRO A 219 -5.34 2.11 15.90
C PRO A 219 -6.37 3.24 15.84
N THR A 220 -7.61 2.92 15.43
CA THR A 220 -8.68 3.89 15.23
C THR A 220 -9.92 3.59 16.09
N GLY A 221 -10.89 4.49 16.11
CA GLY A 221 -12.16 4.34 16.82
C GLY A 221 -11.96 4.10 18.32
N ARG A 222 -12.58 3.05 18.86
CA ARG A 222 -12.47 2.70 20.29
C ARG A 222 -11.10 2.16 20.72
N PHE A 223 -10.24 1.86 19.76
CA PHE A 223 -8.88 1.38 20.02
C PHE A 223 -7.84 2.48 19.86
N ALA A 224 -8.25 3.68 19.43
CA ALA A 224 -7.37 4.83 19.35
C ALA A 224 -6.77 5.13 20.74
N ASN A 225 -5.45 5.22 20.80
CA ASN A 225 -4.71 5.49 22.03
C ASN A 225 -3.51 6.38 21.73
N GLY A 226 -3.08 7.13 22.76
CA GLY A 226 -1.90 7.99 22.64
C GLY A 226 -2.12 9.22 21.74
N ASN A 227 -1.04 9.95 21.54
CA ASN A 227 -0.93 11.08 20.65
C ASN A 227 0.17 10.79 19.63
N LEU A 228 -0.21 10.22 18.49
CA LEU A 228 0.73 9.79 17.44
C LEU A 228 1.61 10.95 16.94
N LEU A 229 1.07 12.18 16.85
CA LEU A 229 1.84 13.36 16.46
C LEU A 229 2.93 13.69 17.49
N GLU A 230 2.57 13.66 18.77
CA GLU A 230 3.52 13.91 19.86
C GLU A 230 4.60 12.81 19.90
N GLU A 231 4.20 11.56 19.76
CA GLU A 231 5.12 10.42 19.75
C GLU A 231 6.13 10.52 18.61
N ALA A 232 5.68 10.71 17.36
CA ALA A 232 6.58 10.84 16.21
C ALA A 232 7.49 12.08 16.32
N SER A 233 6.98 13.19 16.89
CA SER A 233 7.73 14.44 17.05
C SER A 233 8.86 14.37 18.09
N LYS A 234 8.93 13.32 18.90
CA LYS A 234 10.09 13.08 19.76
C LYS A 234 11.35 12.84 18.94
N SER A 235 11.23 12.06 17.87
CA SER A 235 12.34 11.59 17.04
C SER A 235 12.46 12.31 15.70
N TYR A 236 11.37 12.84 15.13
CA TYR A 236 11.36 13.55 13.86
C TYR A 236 10.96 15.03 14.03
N LYS A 237 11.75 15.94 13.47
CA LYS A 237 11.54 17.40 13.60
C LYS A 237 10.90 18.04 12.36
N GLY A 238 10.66 17.27 11.32
CA GLY A 238 9.92 17.69 10.13
C GLY A 238 8.39 17.68 10.35
N GLU A 239 7.65 17.89 9.29
CA GLU A 239 6.19 17.88 9.31
C GLU A 239 5.66 16.44 9.44
N VAL A 240 4.85 16.20 10.47
CA VAL A 240 4.14 14.93 10.70
C VAL A 240 2.65 15.12 10.45
N ILE A 241 2.06 14.22 9.67
CA ILE A 241 0.64 14.26 9.30
C ILE A 241 0.01 12.90 9.64
N ILE A 242 -1.14 12.90 10.30
CA ILE A 242 -1.95 11.69 10.47
C ILE A 242 -2.76 11.48 9.19
N ALA A 243 -2.52 10.35 8.52
CA ALA A 243 -3.26 9.99 7.32
C ALA A 243 -4.75 9.82 7.63
N GLN A 244 -5.61 10.27 6.74
CA GLN A 244 -7.05 10.14 6.83
C GLN A 244 -7.56 9.52 5.53
N ASP A 245 -8.73 8.90 5.59
CA ASP A 245 -9.41 8.37 4.41
C ASP A 245 -9.90 9.54 3.53
N PHE A 246 -9.41 9.63 2.25
CA PHE A 246 -9.67 10.63 1.19
C PHE A 246 -9.07 12.01 1.38
#